data_18fa38d900fb0afbff82c64110a75b25
#
_entry.id   18fa38d900fb0afbff82c64110a75b25
#
_cell.length_a   1.000
_cell.length_b   1.000
_cell.length_c   1.000
_cell.angle_alpha   90.00
_cell.angle_beta   90.00
_cell.angle_gamma   90.00
#
_symmetry.space_group_name_H-M   'P 1'
#
loop_
_entity.id
_entity.type
_entity.pdbx_description
1 polymer ?
#
loop_
_entity_poly.entity_id
_entity_poly.type
_entity_poly.pdbx_seq_one_letter_code
_entity_poly.pdbx_strand_id
1 'polypeptide(L)'
;TVKAGSVTVGVQLGGNKGFHILDADFAEVAPASYNLPAAKDGDSQKFEQNEKGENIIADKSNGTVTFSVAAGGTYYVLAAGTKMGFYGFKYKAGTSTGISSVSAAAAKKNGKTYNMAGQEVSSSAKGLIIKDGKKYVK
;
A
#
# COMPACT_ATOMS: atom_id res chain seq x y z
N THR A 1 -7.43 -10.84 -10.61
CA THR A 1 -6.50 -9.70 -10.46
C THR A 1 -6.01 -9.65 -9.03
N VAL A 2 -4.70 -9.67 -8.82
CA VAL A 2 -4.10 -9.57 -7.48
C VAL A 2 -4.36 -8.16 -6.93
N LYS A 3 -4.84 -8.06 -5.69
CA LYS A 3 -5.08 -6.77 -5.02
C LYS A 3 -3.74 -6.11 -4.66
N ALA A 4 -3.76 -4.81 -4.40
CA ALA A 4 -2.62 -4.12 -3.79
C ALA A 4 -2.26 -4.76 -2.44
N GLY A 5 -0.99 -4.76 -2.09
CA GLY A 5 -0.54 -5.40 -0.86
C GLY A 5 0.97 -5.32 -0.68
N SER A 6 1.55 -6.36 -0.11
CA SER A 6 2.99 -6.50 0.01
C SER A 6 3.46 -7.90 -0.41
N VAL A 7 4.66 -7.95 -0.93
CA VAL A 7 5.37 -9.19 -1.26
C VAL A 7 6.62 -9.27 -0.39
N THR A 8 6.83 -10.40 0.25
CA THR A 8 8.07 -10.75 0.93
C THR A 8 8.78 -11.81 0.12
N VAL A 9 10.00 -11.54 -0.30
CA VAL A 9 10.86 -12.48 -1.03
C VAL A 9 11.94 -13.03 -0.11
N GLY A 10 12.17 -14.33 -0.19
CA GLY A 10 13.31 -14.98 0.45
C GLY A 10 14.50 -14.98 -0.52
N VAL A 11 15.62 -14.39 -0.11
CA VAL A 11 16.78 -14.17 -0.98
C VAL A 11 18.09 -14.55 -0.31
N GLN A 12 19.05 -15.00 -1.13
CA GLN A 12 20.45 -15.03 -0.78
C GLN A 12 21.15 -13.92 -1.56
N LEU A 13 21.73 -12.97 -0.84
CA LEU A 13 22.44 -11.83 -1.40
C LEU A 13 23.94 -11.96 -1.14
N GLY A 14 24.77 -11.58 -2.11
CA GLY A 14 26.21 -11.45 -1.96
C GLY A 14 26.55 -10.11 -1.30
N GLY A 15 27.65 -10.08 -0.52
CA GLY A 15 28.17 -8.82 0.04
C GLY A 15 28.65 -7.88 -1.05
N ASN A 16 28.42 -6.58 -0.88
CA ASN A 16 28.82 -5.50 -1.81
C ASN A 16 28.32 -5.69 -3.25
N LYS A 17 27.14 -6.29 -3.41
CA LYS A 17 26.49 -6.49 -4.71
C LYS A 17 25.14 -5.78 -4.74
N GLY A 18 24.86 -5.12 -5.86
CA GLY A 18 23.61 -4.38 -6.04
C GLY A 18 22.39 -5.30 -5.97
N PHE A 19 21.39 -4.86 -5.25
CA PHE A 19 20.08 -5.52 -5.16
C PHE A 19 19.00 -4.54 -5.60
N HIS A 20 18.13 -5.00 -6.48
CA HIS A 20 17.11 -4.17 -7.10
C HIS A 20 15.73 -4.81 -6.99
N ILE A 21 14.75 -3.99 -6.73
CA ILE A 21 13.34 -4.29 -6.94
C ILE A 21 12.84 -3.26 -7.95
N LEU A 22 12.39 -3.69 -9.10
CA LEU A 22 11.92 -2.80 -10.16
C LEU A 22 10.44 -3.06 -10.43
N ASP A 23 9.70 -2.02 -10.78
CA ASP A 23 8.34 -2.13 -11.28
C ASP A 23 8.28 -2.45 -12.79
N ALA A 24 7.08 -2.39 -13.38
CA ALA A 24 6.87 -2.68 -14.79
C ALA A 24 7.58 -1.69 -15.74
N ASP A 25 7.84 -0.47 -15.28
CA ASP A 25 8.54 0.59 -16.01
C ASP A 25 10.04 0.60 -15.74
N PHE A 26 10.54 -0.44 -15.03
CA PHE A 26 11.92 -0.57 -14.55
C PHE A 26 12.36 0.54 -13.57
N ALA A 27 11.41 1.18 -12.91
CA ALA A 27 11.70 2.12 -11.84
C ALA A 27 11.97 1.38 -10.52
N GLU A 28 12.92 1.90 -9.73
CA GLU A 28 13.28 1.34 -8.42
C GLU A 28 12.13 1.44 -7.42
N VAL A 29 11.84 0.33 -6.77
CA VAL A 29 10.89 0.22 -5.66
C VAL A 29 11.65 0.04 -4.36
N ALA A 30 11.49 0.97 -3.44
CA ALA A 30 12.15 0.89 -2.15
C ALA A 30 11.62 -0.28 -1.32
N PRO A 31 12.50 -1.04 -0.63
CA PRO A 31 12.07 -2.03 0.36
C PRO A 31 11.27 -1.36 1.48
N ALA A 32 10.12 -1.94 1.83
CA ALA A 32 9.31 -1.50 2.96
C ALA A 32 9.87 -2.00 4.30
N SER A 33 10.42 -3.21 4.30
CA SER A 33 11.13 -3.81 5.43
C SER A 33 12.01 -4.96 4.95
N TYR A 34 13.00 -5.32 5.75
CA TYR A 34 13.88 -6.44 5.45
C TYR A 34 14.49 -7.03 6.72
N ASN A 35 14.87 -8.29 6.64
CA ASN A 35 15.67 -8.98 7.66
C ASN A 35 16.80 -9.71 6.91
N LEU A 36 18.00 -9.18 7.00
CA LEU A 36 19.18 -9.63 6.26
C LEU A 36 20.33 -9.93 7.25
N PRO A 37 20.25 -11.03 8.00
CA PRO A 37 21.30 -11.40 8.95
C PRO A 37 22.64 -11.58 8.25
N ALA A 38 23.70 -11.01 8.79
CA ALA A 38 25.06 -11.23 8.31
C ALA A 38 25.43 -12.71 8.47
N ALA A 39 26.08 -13.29 7.45
CA ALA A 39 26.47 -14.69 7.49
C ALA A 39 27.50 -14.96 8.60
N LYS A 40 28.30 -13.95 8.97
CA LYS A 40 29.39 -14.06 9.94
C LYS A 40 28.91 -13.92 11.39
N ASP A 41 28.08 -12.93 11.69
CA ASP A 41 27.74 -12.53 13.06
C ASP A 41 26.24 -12.72 13.38
N GLY A 42 25.40 -12.98 12.38
CA GLY A 42 23.95 -13.15 12.52
C GLY A 42 23.17 -11.86 12.77
N ASP A 43 23.83 -10.71 12.89
CA ASP A 43 23.19 -9.42 13.07
C ASP A 43 22.49 -8.97 11.78
N SER A 44 21.36 -8.30 11.93
CA SER A 44 20.61 -7.77 10.78
C SER A 44 21.35 -6.55 10.18
N GLN A 45 21.75 -6.69 8.93
CA GLN A 45 22.39 -5.64 8.17
C GLN A 45 21.35 -4.65 7.63
N LYS A 46 21.81 -3.42 7.35
CA LYS A 46 21.04 -2.42 6.62
C LYS A 46 21.48 -2.38 5.17
N PHE A 47 20.55 -2.01 4.29
CA PHE A 47 20.94 -1.59 2.96
C PHE A 47 21.71 -0.26 3.03
N GLU A 48 22.82 -0.21 2.34
CA GLU A 48 23.61 1.00 2.06
C GLU A 48 23.57 1.27 0.56
N GLN A 49 23.89 2.47 0.15
CA GLN A 49 23.99 2.80 -1.28
C GLN A 49 25.46 2.86 -1.69
N ASN A 50 25.78 2.17 -2.77
CA ASN A 50 27.11 2.29 -3.39
C ASN A 50 27.19 3.57 -4.25
N GLU A 51 28.36 3.82 -4.85
CA GLU A 51 28.60 4.98 -5.74
C GLU A 51 27.65 5.05 -6.95
N LYS A 52 27.04 3.93 -7.32
CA LYS A 52 26.07 3.85 -8.42
C LYS A 52 24.62 4.05 -7.96
N GLY A 53 24.39 4.26 -6.66
CA GLY A 53 23.06 4.36 -6.08
C GLY A 53 22.32 3.01 -5.92
N GLU A 54 23.02 1.89 -6.04
CA GLU A 54 22.46 0.56 -5.87
C GLU A 54 22.39 0.19 -4.39
N ASN A 55 21.32 -0.46 -3.95
CA ASN A 55 21.22 -1.02 -2.60
C ASN A 55 22.18 -2.21 -2.45
N ILE A 56 23.08 -2.13 -1.49
CA ILE A 56 24.05 -3.18 -1.16
C ILE A 56 24.00 -3.53 0.32
N ILE A 57 24.48 -4.71 0.66
CA ILE A 57 24.78 -5.12 2.05
C ILE A 57 26.27 -5.43 2.18
N ALA A 58 26.84 -5.21 3.35
CA ALA A 58 28.27 -5.39 3.57
C ALA A 58 28.71 -6.86 3.49
N ASP A 59 27.95 -7.76 4.13
CA ASP A 59 28.26 -9.19 4.17
C ASP A 59 27.16 -10.02 3.48
N LYS A 60 27.51 -11.20 3.03
CA LYS A 60 26.54 -12.16 2.45
C LYS A 60 25.41 -12.44 3.44
N SER A 61 24.19 -12.51 2.94
CA SER A 61 23.00 -12.79 3.76
C SER A 61 22.06 -13.80 3.09
N ASN A 62 21.44 -14.62 3.92
CA ASN A 62 20.23 -15.36 3.60
C ASN A 62 19.11 -14.74 4.42
N GLY A 63 18.20 -14.05 3.78
CA GLY A 63 17.18 -13.30 4.50
C GLY A 63 15.93 -13.02 3.68
N THR A 64 15.18 -12.04 4.11
CA THR A 64 13.93 -11.64 3.47
C THR A 64 13.89 -10.15 3.20
N VAL A 65 13.26 -9.79 2.10
CA VAL A 65 12.95 -8.39 1.74
C VAL A 65 11.47 -8.29 1.41
N THR A 66 10.82 -7.29 1.96
CA THR A 66 9.39 -6.99 1.75
C THR A 66 9.24 -5.66 1.05
N PHE A 67 8.39 -5.60 0.04
CA PHE A 67 8.06 -4.38 -0.69
C PHE A 67 6.57 -4.29 -0.99
N SER A 68 6.09 -3.09 -1.24
CA SER A 68 4.69 -2.83 -1.59
C SER A 68 4.43 -3.12 -3.06
N VAL A 69 3.27 -3.68 -3.35
CA VAL A 69 2.84 -3.99 -4.73
C VAL A 69 1.48 -3.37 -5.02
N ALA A 70 1.34 -2.81 -6.21
CA ALA A 70 0.07 -2.31 -6.73
C ALA A 70 -0.83 -3.47 -7.20
N ALA A 71 -2.12 -3.21 -7.32
CA ALA A 71 -3.06 -4.19 -7.87
C ALA A 71 -2.71 -4.52 -9.33
N GLY A 72 -2.47 -5.80 -9.62
CA GLY A 72 -2.10 -6.27 -10.95
C GLY A 72 -0.72 -5.82 -11.45
N GLY A 73 0.12 -5.26 -10.57
CA GLY A 73 1.47 -4.81 -10.92
C GLY A 73 2.44 -5.97 -11.23
N THR A 74 3.41 -5.69 -12.08
CA THR A 74 4.54 -6.57 -12.38
C THR A 74 5.79 -6.03 -11.69
N TYR A 75 6.59 -6.92 -11.11
CA TYR A 75 7.79 -6.54 -10.38
C TYR A 75 8.93 -7.51 -10.70
N TYR A 76 10.14 -6.97 -10.75
CA TYR A 76 11.36 -7.73 -10.97
C TYR A 76 12.26 -7.63 -9.76
N VAL A 77 12.78 -8.75 -9.28
CA VAL A 77 13.74 -8.80 -8.17
C VAL A 77 15.03 -9.39 -8.72
N LEU A 78 16.11 -8.64 -8.62
CA LEU A 78 17.39 -9.03 -9.23
C LEU A 78 18.59 -8.52 -8.43
N ALA A 79 19.76 -9.13 -8.70
CA ALA A 79 21.04 -8.66 -8.17
C ALA A 79 21.99 -8.30 -9.32
N ALA A 80 22.74 -7.20 -9.15
CA ALA A 80 23.74 -6.76 -10.10
C ALA A 80 25.12 -7.34 -9.75
N GLY A 81 25.82 -7.82 -10.77
CA GLY A 81 27.21 -8.28 -10.66
C GLY A 81 27.41 -9.64 -9.96
N THR A 82 26.37 -10.37 -9.65
CA THR A 82 26.45 -11.72 -9.06
C THR A 82 25.16 -12.52 -9.26
N LYS A 83 25.22 -13.81 -8.93
CA LYS A 83 24.02 -14.63 -8.82
C LYS A 83 23.30 -14.33 -7.51
N MET A 84 21.99 -14.27 -7.54
CA MET A 84 21.11 -14.20 -6.39
C MET A 84 20.44 -15.54 -6.17
N GLY A 85 20.42 -16.04 -4.93
CA GLY A 85 19.54 -17.15 -4.56
C GLY A 85 18.12 -16.61 -4.34
N PHE A 86 17.13 -17.31 -4.87
CA PHE A 86 15.71 -17.01 -4.65
C PHE A 86 15.02 -18.22 -4.02
N TYR A 87 14.44 -18.04 -2.84
CA TYR A 87 13.80 -19.09 -2.05
C TYR A 87 12.28 -19.09 -2.14
N GLY A 88 11.72 -18.19 -2.93
CA GLY A 88 10.29 -18.03 -3.09
C GLY A 88 9.78 -16.71 -2.55
N PHE A 89 8.47 -16.57 -2.57
CA PHE A 89 7.82 -15.34 -2.09
C PHE A 89 6.54 -15.63 -1.32
N LYS A 90 6.15 -14.69 -0.47
CA LYS A 90 4.88 -14.66 0.22
C LYS A 90 4.17 -13.34 -0.11
N TYR A 91 2.95 -13.43 -0.62
CA TYR A 91 2.08 -12.28 -0.84
C TYR A 91 1.12 -12.10 0.35
N LYS A 92 0.95 -10.85 0.76
CA LYS A 92 -0.06 -10.44 1.74
C LYS A 92 -0.90 -9.33 1.12
N ALA A 93 -2.20 -9.58 0.94
CA ALA A 93 -3.12 -8.54 0.50
C ALA A 93 -3.15 -7.39 1.52
N GLY A 94 -3.08 -6.17 1.03
CA GLY A 94 -3.31 -5.00 1.85
C GLY A 94 -4.75 -4.99 2.35
N THR A 95 -4.95 -4.58 3.60
CA THR A 95 -6.28 -4.21 4.06
C THR A 95 -6.68 -2.94 3.33
N SER A 96 -7.72 -3.02 2.51
CA SER A 96 -8.32 -1.82 1.94
C SER A 96 -8.87 -1.00 3.10
N THR A 97 -8.17 0.08 3.46
CA THR A 97 -8.70 1.09 4.38
C THR A 97 -9.58 2.10 3.63
N GLY A 98 -9.79 1.89 2.34
CA GLY A 98 -10.78 2.63 1.58
C GLY A 98 -12.18 2.24 2.07
N ILE A 99 -13.06 3.20 2.19
CA ILE A 99 -14.50 2.99 2.33
C ILE A 99 -14.94 2.21 1.10
N SER A 100 -14.95 0.88 1.19
CA SER A 100 -15.22 -0.03 0.06
C SER A 100 -16.69 -0.04 -0.34
N SER A 101 -17.55 0.50 0.48
CA SER A 101 -18.90 0.94 0.18
C SER A 101 -19.34 1.87 1.30
N VAL A 102 -19.61 3.13 1.01
CA VAL A 102 -20.71 3.78 1.67
C VAL A 102 -21.93 3.06 1.09
N SER A 103 -22.39 1.98 1.72
CA SER A 103 -23.80 1.70 1.67
C SER A 103 -24.41 2.98 2.21
N ALA A 104 -24.96 3.81 1.35
CA ALA A 104 -25.98 4.73 1.79
C ALA A 104 -27.02 3.78 2.43
N ALA A 105 -26.88 3.55 3.73
CA ALA A 105 -28.00 3.03 4.53
C ALA A 105 -29.12 3.96 4.13
N ALA A 106 -30.12 3.40 3.46
CA ALA A 106 -31.23 4.18 2.92
C ALA A 106 -31.59 5.15 4.01
N ALA A 107 -31.34 6.44 3.77
CA ALA A 107 -31.47 7.47 4.79
C ALA A 107 -32.89 7.27 5.33
N LYS A 108 -33.01 6.84 6.59
CA LYS A 108 -34.32 6.61 7.19
C LYS A 108 -35.06 7.91 7.00
N LYS A 109 -36.03 7.91 6.11
CA LYS A 109 -36.88 9.08 5.90
C LYS A 109 -37.52 9.38 7.25
N ASN A 110 -36.95 10.35 7.95
CA ASN A 110 -37.41 10.69 9.30
C ASN A 110 -38.64 11.61 9.27
N GLY A 111 -39.11 11.96 8.07
CA GLY A 111 -40.25 12.87 7.87
C GLY A 111 -39.99 14.31 8.32
N LYS A 112 -38.82 14.61 8.84
CA LYS A 112 -38.47 15.92 9.34
C LYS A 112 -38.16 16.89 8.21
N THR A 113 -38.51 18.16 8.44
CA THR A 113 -38.31 19.24 7.47
C THR A 113 -37.30 20.23 8.03
N TYR A 114 -36.38 20.70 7.21
CA TYR A 114 -35.30 21.61 7.61
C TYR A 114 -35.30 22.86 6.72
N ASN A 115 -34.93 24.01 7.26
CA ASN A 115 -34.64 25.20 6.48
C ASN A 115 -33.22 25.16 5.91
N MET A 116 -32.84 26.20 5.16
CA MET A 116 -31.51 26.33 4.55
C MET A 116 -30.37 26.43 5.57
N ALA A 117 -30.66 26.82 6.80
CA ALA A 117 -29.69 26.87 7.92
C ALA A 117 -29.54 25.53 8.64
N GLY A 118 -30.25 24.48 8.18
CA GLY A 118 -30.21 23.16 8.81
C GLY A 118 -31.04 22.99 10.07
N GLN A 119 -31.89 24.00 10.42
CA GLN A 119 -32.77 23.94 11.58
C GLN A 119 -34.05 23.19 11.22
N GLU A 120 -34.54 22.36 12.14
CA GLU A 120 -35.82 21.65 11.98
C GLU A 120 -36.97 22.68 12.05
N VAL A 121 -37.84 22.64 11.05
CA VAL A 121 -39.00 23.54 10.95
C VAL A 121 -40.27 22.74 10.70
N SER A 122 -41.42 23.38 10.98
CA SER A 122 -42.71 22.75 10.68
C SER A 122 -42.84 22.42 9.20
N SER A 123 -43.55 21.34 8.89
CA SER A 123 -43.87 20.95 7.51
C SER A 123 -44.70 22.01 6.74
N SER A 124 -45.28 22.97 7.44
CA SER A 124 -46.04 24.11 6.90
C SER A 124 -45.19 25.37 6.73
N ALA A 125 -43.90 25.36 7.10
CA ALA A 125 -43.03 26.52 6.94
C ALA A 125 -42.97 26.96 5.48
N LYS A 126 -42.99 28.30 5.26
CA LYS A 126 -42.90 28.90 3.90
C LYS A 126 -41.43 29.13 3.56
N GLY A 127 -41.12 29.11 2.27
CA GLY A 127 -39.79 29.32 1.72
C GLY A 127 -39.12 28.04 1.25
N LEU A 128 -37.78 28.04 1.09
CA LEU A 128 -37.03 26.86 0.68
C LEU A 128 -36.81 25.93 1.86
N ILE A 129 -37.37 24.74 1.77
CA ILE A 129 -37.27 23.70 2.80
C ILE A 129 -36.65 22.41 2.22
N ILE A 130 -36.02 21.63 3.09
CA ILE A 130 -35.42 20.33 2.77
C ILE A 130 -36.19 19.27 3.54
N LYS A 131 -36.73 18.28 2.85
CA LYS A 131 -37.40 17.13 3.43
C LYS A 131 -36.95 15.86 2.73
N ASP A 132 -36.57 14.83 3.49
CA ASP A 132 -36.11 13.55 2.96
C ASP A 132 -35.00 13.68 1.89
N GLY A 133 -34.09 14.68 2.06
CA GLY A 133 -32.99 14.96 1.12
C GLY A 133 -33.41 15.70 -0.16
N LYS A 134 -34.65 16.11 -0.29
CA LYS A 134 -35.17 16.88 -1.46
C LYS A 134 -35.50 18.31 -1.06
N LYS A 135 -35.27 19.25 -1.96
CA LYS A 135 -35.60 20.67 -1.80
C LYS A 135 -37.03 20.95 -2.30
N TYR A 136 -37.76 21.72 -1.55
CA TYR A 136 -39.12 22.20 -1.89
C TYR A 136 -39.20 23.70 -1.62
N VAL A 137 -39.96 24.40 -2.48
CA VAL A 137 -40.33 25.79 -2.29
C VAL A 137 -41.81 25.81 -1.96
N LYS A 138 -42.20 26.45 -0.86
CA LYS A 138 -43.59 26.62 -0.42
C LYS A 138 -43.93 28.10 -0.28
#